data_4fa753ec5936b12d6b4970de54c61ac5
#
_entry.id   4fa753ec5936b12d6b4970de54c61ac5
#
_cell.length_a   1.000
_cell.length_b   1.000
_cell.length_c   1.000
_cell.angle_alpha   90.00
_cell.angle_beta   90.00
_cell.angle_gamma   90.00
#
_symmetry.space_group_name_H-M   'P 1'
#
loop_
_entity.id
_entity.type
_entity.pdbx_description
1 polymer ?
#
loop_
_entity_poly.entity_id
_entity_poly.type
_entity_poly.pdbx_seq_one_letter_code
_entity_poly.pdbx_strand_id
1 'polypeptide(L)'
;MNVTRRQFLKVSAGAIGATMALEAVSLGADTSATQIRAQAIPIKTGKQIPSICPYCSVGCGQIVTVDDKGTITDIQGNPDSPLSEGTLCPKGAATYQLVMNDLRWTKVKYRAPGSDHWEERPLDWAMNRIAELVKQTRDANFNEFEEMPDGKGGRVKKRVMNTYAIASLGGATIDNEWNYAQQKLMHGLGVVSVENQARI
;
A
#
# COMPACT_ATOMS: atom_id res chain seq x y z
N MET A 1 -38.10 -31.68 25.57
CA MET A 1 -38.82 -30.79 24.64
C MET A 1 -37.96 -30.62 23.40
N ASN A 2 -38.39 -31.14 22.27
CA ASN A 2 -37.65 -31.00 21.00
C ASN A 2 -38.06 -29.67 20.35
N VAL A 3 -37.19 -28.68 20.45
CA VAL A 3 -37.40 -27.39 19.78
C VAL A 3 -36.87 -27.48 18.34
N THR A 4 -37.73 -27.23 17.37
CA THR A 4 -37.34 -27.23 15.95
C THR A 4 -36.50 -25.99 15.63
N ARG A 5 -35.57 -26.06 14.64
CA ARG A 5 -34.74 -24.92 14.18
C ARG A 5 -35.56 -23.65 13.89
N ARG A 6 -36.77 -23.85 13.32
CA ARG A 6 -37.69 -22.73 13.02
C ARG A 6 -38.28 -22.08 14.28
N GLN A 7 -38.59 -22.90 15.32
CA GLN A 7 -39.05 -22.38 16.62
C GLN A 7 -37.91 -21.65 17.36
N PHE A 8 -36.69 -22.18 17.34
CA PHE A 8 -35.53 -21.55 17.89
C PHE A 8 -35.28 -20.15 17.26
N LEU A 9 -35.28 -20.06 15.92
CA LEU A 9 -35.13 -18.79 15.21
C LEU A 9 -36.25 -17.78 15.50
N LYS A 10 -37.48 -18.22 15.66
CA LYS A 10 -38.58 -17.33 16.01
C LYS A 10 -38.48 -16.81 17.45
N VAL A 11 -38.05 -17.65 18.39
CA VAL A 11 -37.88 -17.27 19.79
C VAL A 11 -36.68 -16.35 19.95
N SER A 12 -35.54 -16.63 19.28
CA SER A 12 -34.38 -15.77 19.34
C SER A 12 -34.59 -14.43 18.65
N ALA A 13 -35.26 -14.39 17.50
CA ALA A 13 -35.61 -13.13 16.83
C ALA A 13 -36.60 -12.29 17.65
N GLY A 14 -37.58 -12.94 18.31
CA GLY A 14 -38.51 -12.29 19.23
C GLY A 14 -37.85 -11.76 20.49
N ALA A 15 -36.88 -12.49 21.05
CA ALA A 15 -36.13 -12.04 22.23
C ALA A 15 -35.21 -10.84 21.90
N ILE A 16 -34.51 -10.87 20.76
CA ILE A 16 -33.67 -9.76 20.29
C ILE A 16 -34.53 -8.52 19.98
N GLY A 17 -35.66 -8.71 19.33
CA GLY A 17 -36.59 -7.61 19.05
C GLY A 17 -37.20 -7.01 20.32
N ALA A 18 -37.52 -7.82 21.33
CA ALA A 18 -38.02 -7.34 22.60
C ALA A 18 -36.96 -6.61 23.43
N THR A 19 -35.71 -7.06 23.46
CA THR A 19 -34.60 -6.35 24.13
C THR A 19 -34.30 -5.01 23.45
N MET A 20 -34.25 -4.97 22.12
CA MET A 20 -34.08 -3.70 21.39
C MET A 20 -35.23 -2.73 21.57
N ALA A 21 -36.48 -3.23 21.66
CA ALA A 21 -37.64 -2.38 21.92
C ALA A 21 -37.70 -1.88 23.38
N LEU A 22 -37.27 -2.71 24.36
CA LEU A 22 -37.15 -2.28 25.76
C LEU A 22 -36.02 -1.23 25.94
N GLU A 23 -34.87 -1.43 25.26
CA GLU A 23 -33.80 -0.44 25.28
C GLU A 23 -34.20 0.85 24.59
N ALA A 24 -34.97 0.80 23.51
CA ALA A 24 -35.48 2.01 22.85
C ALA A 24 -36.52 2.76 23.70
N VAL A 25 -37.28 2.06 24.57
CA VAL A 25 -38.27 2.67 25.47
C VAL A 25 -37.66 3.13 26.80
N SER A 26 -36.56 2.48 27.26
CA SER A 26 -35.90 2.83 28.52
C SER A 26 -34.86 3.94 28.41
N LEU A 27 -34.42 4.25 27.20
CA LEU A 27 -33.44 5.31 26.94
C LEU A 27 -34.14 6.55 26.37
N GLY A 28 -34.98 7.20 27.11
CA GLY A 28 -35.17 8.65 27.00
C GLY A 28 -33.89 9.40 27.44
N ALA A 29 -32.74 8.77 27.17
CA ALA A 29 -31.44 9.36 27.40
C ALA A 29 -31.28 10.49 26.39
N ASP A 30 -31.12 11.69 26.89
CA ASP A 30 -30.77 12.85 26.09
C ASP A 30 -29.43 12.55 25.34
N THR A 31 -29.55 12.17 24.11
CA THR A 31 -28.38 11.85 23.23
C THR A 31 -27.76 13.12 22.65
N SER A 32 -28.32 14.30 22.95
CA SER A 32 -27.86 15.58 22.40
C SER A 32 -26.39 15.84 22.72
N ALA A 33 -25.97 15.60 23.96
CA ALA A 33 -24.55 15.73 24.36
C ALA A 33 -23.62 14.76 23.63
N THR A 34 -24.07 13.53 23.35
CA THR A 34 -23.33 12.53 22.60
C THR A 34 -23.28 12.90 21.11
N GLN A 35 -24.38 13.42 20.57
CA GLN A 35 -24.40 13.90 19.18
C GLN A 35 -23.50 15.13 19.01
N ILE A 36 -23.52 16.09 19.95
CA ILE A 36 -22.61 17.25 19.93
C ILE A 36 -21.13 16.78 19.99
N ARG A 37 -20.83 15.85 20.88
CA ARG A 37 -19.47 15.28 20.95
C ARG A 37 -19.08 14.54 19.67
N ALA A 38 -19.97 13.77 19.08
CA ALA A 38 -19.72 13.08 17.82
C ALA A 38 -19.54 14.04 16.63
N GLN A 39 -20.22 15.18 16.64
CA GLN A 39 -20.06 16.24 15.64
C GLN A 39 -18.76 17.04 15.83
N ALA A 40 -18.25 17.14 17.06
CA ALA A 40 -17.02 17.83 17.40
C ALA A 40 -15.75 16.95 17.18
N ILE A 41 -15.89 15.70 16.74
CA ILE A 41 -14.74 14.87 16.42
C ILE A 41 -14.01 15.47 15.20
N PRO A 42 -12.70 15.75 15.28
CA PRO A 42 -11.91 16.38 14.22
C PRO A 42 -12.03 15.70 12.84
N ILE A 43 -12.30 14.43 12.82
CA ILE A 43 -12.57 13.59 11.64
C ILE A 43 -13.68 14.15 10.72
N LYS A 44 -14.67 14.90 11.31
CA LYS A 44 -15.80 15.45 10.55
C LYS A 44 -15.59 16.90 10.11
N THR A 45 -14.62 17.59 10.67
CA THR A 45 -14.39 19.03 10.44
C THR A 45 -13.19 19.30 9.55
N GLY A 46 -12.36 18.30 9.26
CA GLY A 46 -11.18 18.45 8.40
C GLY A 46 -11.48 18.39 6.90
N LYS A 47 -10.54 18.85 6.09
CA LYS A 47 -10.58 18.71 4.63
C LYS A 47 -10.39 17.23 4.26
N GLN A 48 -11.32 16.69 3.49
CA GLN A 48 -11.26 15.33 2.98
C GLN A 48 -10.58 15.30 1.62
N ILE A 49 -9.59 14.41 1.46
CA ILE A 49 -8.78 14.27 0.25
C ILE A 49 -8.82 12.79 -0.17
N PRO A 50 -9.29 12.48 -1.39
CA PRO A 50 -9.23 11.13 -1.93
C PRO A 50 -7.78 10.65 -2.05
N SER A 51 -7.56 9.39 -1.70
CA SER A 51 -6.26 8.73 -1.76
C SER A 51 -6.43 7.24 -2.07
N ILE A 52 -5.34 6.52 -2.18
CA ILE A 52 -5.30 5.08 -2.47
C ILE A 52 -4.48 4.39 -1.39
N CYS A 53 -4.93 3.20 -0.98
CA CYS A 53 -4.23 2.37 -0.02
C CYS A 53 -2.85 1.93 -0.55
N PRO A 54 -1.75 2.10 0.21
CA PRO A 54 -0.40 1.84 -0.28
C PRO A 54 0.04 0.37 -0.17
N TYR A 55 -0.84 -0.55 0.25
CA TYR A 55 -0.39 -1.89 0.65
C TYR A 55 -0.34 -2.93 -0.47
N CYS A 56 -1.22 -2.88 -1.44
CA CYS A 56 -1.23 -3.89 -2.51
C CYS A 56 -1.90 -3.39 -3.78
N SER A 57 -1.76 -4.18 -4.85
CA SER A 57 -2.28 -3.85 -6.19
C SER A 57 -3.81 -3.81 -6.30
N VAL A 58 -4.57 -4.12 -5.24
CA VAL A 58 -6.03 -3.92 -5.23
C VAL A 58 -6.37 -2.44 -5.38
N GLY A 59 -5.56 -1.52 -4.81
CA GLY A 59 -5.78 -0.09 -4.97
C GLY A 59 -7.06 0.41 -4.31
N CYS A 60 -7.41 -0.11 -3.11
CA CYS A 60 -8.60 0.34 -2.38
C CYS A 60 -8.60 1.86 -2.19
N GLY A 61 -9.72 2.51 -2.55
CA GLY A 61 -9.89 3.93 -2.34
C GLY A 61 -9.98 4.29 -0.86
N GLN A 62 -9.31 5.37 -0.48
CA GLN A 62 -9.31 5.92 0.87
C GLN A 62 -9.69 7.39 0.85
N ILE A 63 -10.19 7.89 1.97
CA ILE A 63 -10.37 9.31 2.25
C ILE A 63 -9.46 9.67 3.41
N VAL A 64 -8.54 10.59 3.17
CA VAL A 64 -7.65 11.16 4.18
C VAL A 64 -8.26 12.47 4.67
N THR A 65 -8.51 12.57 5.97
CA THR A 65 -8.99 13.79 6.62
C THR A 65 -7.82 14.54 7.21
N VAL A 66 -7.71 15.81 6.87
CA VAL A 66 -6.61 16.70 7.28
C VAL A 66 -7.19 17.93 7.97
N ASP A 67 -6.61 18.30 9.12
CA ASP A 67 -7.00 19.52 9.84
C ASP A 67 -6.47 20.80 9.17
N ASP A 68 -6.84 21.96 9.71
CA ASP A 68 -6.41 23.26 9.19
C ASP A 68 -4.88 23.49 9.30
N LYS A 69 -4.19 22.69 10.10
CA LYS A 69 -2.72 22.72 10.27
C LYS A 69 -1.98 21.80 9.32
N GLY A 70 -2.71 21.02 8.50
CA GLY A 70 -2.15 20.02 7.61
C GLY A 70 -1.84 18.68 8.28
N THR A 71 -2.32 18.45 9.50
CA THR A 71 -2.15 17.17 10.19
C THR A 71 -3.23 16.19 9.76
N ILE A 72 -2.83 14.95 9.46
CA ILE A 72 -3.78 13.87 9.17
C ILE A 72 -4.47 13.48 10.49
N THR A 73 -5.78 13.56 10.51
CA THR A 73 -6.59 13.22 11.68
C THR A 73 -7.32 11.88 11.55
N ASP A 74 -7.55 11.43 10.30
CA ASP A 74 -8.19 10.14 10.02
C ASP A 74 -7.91 9.64 8.60
N ILE A 75 -7.97 8.33 8.41
CA ILE A 75 -7.98 7.67 7.11
C ILE A 75 -9.05 6.56 7.13
N GLN A 76 -10.02 6.67 6.23
CA GLN A 76 -11.11 5.71 6.10
C GLN A 76 -11.31 5.25 4.65
N GLY A 77 -12.11 4.20 4.44
CA GLY A 77 -12.45 3.75 3.09
C GLY A 77 -13.29 4.78 2.35
N ASN A 78 -13.03 4.95 1.06
CA ASN A 78 -13.81 5.83 0.19
C ASN A 78 -15.03 5.08 -0.36
N PRO A 79 -16.28 5.45 0.00
CA PRO A 79 -17.49 4.81 -0.50
C PRO A 79 -17.68 4.98 -2.02
N ASP A 80 -17.10 6.02 -2.61
CA ASP A 80 -17.19 6.28 -4.05
C ASP A 80 -16.16 5.48 -4.87
N SER A 81 -15.29 4.70 -4.19
CA SER A 81 -14.31 3.86 -4.88
C SER A 81 -14.99 2.69 -5.58
N PRO A 82 -14.85 2.53 -6.91
CA PRO A 82 -15.47 1.43 -7.64
C PRO A 82 -14.85 0.05 -7.31
N LEU A 83 -13.68 0.03 -6.66
CA LEU A 83 -12.96 -1.20 -6.31
C LEU A 83 -13.31 -1.73 -4.92
N SER A 84 -13.56 -0.86 -3.96
CA SER A 84 -13.70 -1.25 -2.56
C SER A 84 -14.98 -0.75 -1.89
N GLU A 85 -15.72 0.18 -2.52
CA GLU A 85 -17.00 0.72 -2.04
C GLU A 85 -16.98 1.07 -0.53
N GLY A 86 -15.89 1.69 -0.08
CA GLY A 86 -15.66 2.04 1.32
C GLY A 86 -15.12 0.91 2.20
N THR A 87 -15.02 -0.32 1.70
CA THR A 87 -14.51 -1.46 2.46
C THR A 87 -12.98 -1.47 2.47
N LEU A 88 -12.39 -1.71 3.64
CA LEU A 88 -10.94 -1.87 3.81
C LEU A 88 -10.64 -3.19 4.55
N CYS A 89 -9.58 -3.88 4.16
CA CYS A 89 -9.03 -4.96 4.97
C CYS A 89 -8.31 -4.39 6.22
N PRO A 90 -7.95 -5.20 7.22
CA PRO A 90 -7.29 -4.70 8.45
C PRO A 90 -6.04 -3.86 8.18
N LYS A 91 -5.24 -4.16 7.15
CA LYS A 91 -4.08 -3.34 6.78
C LYS A 91 -4.48 -1.97 6.27
N GLY A 92 -5.46 -1.92 5.35
CA GLY A 92 -6.00 -0.66 4.82
C GLY A 92 -6.64 0.21 5.90
N ALA A 93 -7.36 -0.41 6.84
CA ALA A 93 -7.94 0.28 7.99
C ALA A 93 -6.86 0.85 8.95
N ALA A 94 -5.68 0.20 9.01
CA ALA A 94 -4.55 0.64 9.83
C ALA A 94 -3.59 1.63 9.11
N THR A 95 -3.96 2.18 7.95
CA THR A 95 -3.08 3.10 7.20
C THR A 95 -2.77 4.36 7.99
N TYR A 96 -3.71 4.85 8.81
CA TYR A 96 -3.46 6.00 9.70
C TYR A 96 -2.26 5.74 10.63
N GLN A 97 -2.22 4.58 11.28
CA GLN A 97 -1.12 4.20 12.17
C GLN A 97 0.22 4.06 11.43
N LEU A 98 0.19 3.59 10.18
CA LEU A 98 1.39 3.54 9.34
C LEU A 98 1.96 4.94 9.09
N VAL A 99 1.09 5.91 8.78
CA VAL A 99 1.51 7.28 8.45
C VAL A 99 1.98 8.04 9.68
N MET A 100 1.27 7.90 10.81
CA MET A 100 1.52 8.62 12.06
C MET A 100 2.46 7.91 13.03
N ASN A 101 3.14 6.86 12.58
CA ASN A 101 4.05 6.08 13.42
C ASN A 101 5.37 6.84 13.67
N ASP A 102 5.71 7.05 14.94
CA ASP A 102 6.97 7.69 15.37
C ASP A 102 8.23 6.92 14.93
N LEU A 103 8.10 5.62 14.69
CA LEU A 103 9.20 4.77 14.19
C LEU A 103 9.39 4.89 12.67
N ARG A 104 8.55 5.65 11.97
CA ARG A 104 8.67 5.84 10.54
C ARG A 104 9.92 6.65 10.20
N TRP A 105 10.75 6.07 9.35
CA TRP A 105 11.93 6.79 8.85
C TRP A 105 11.52 7.87 7.85
N THR A 106 11.88 9.11 8.15
CA THR A 106 11.64 10.26 7.29
C THR A 106 12.90 10.72 6.57
N LYS A 107 14.05 10.10 6.88
CA LYS A 107 15.34 10.37 6.27
C LYS A 107 15.99 9.08 5.80
N VAL A 108 16.83 9.20 4.78
CA VAL A 108 17.61 8.06 4.27
C VAL A 108 18.65 7.66 5.31
N LYS A 109 18.70 6.36 5.62
CA LYS A 109 19.76 5.76 6.43
C LYS A 109 20.80 5.14 5.50
N TYR A 110 22.02 5.58 5.62
CA TYR A 110 23.17 5.10 4.86
C TYR A 110 24.19 4.46 5.80
N ARG A 111 24.75 3.34 5.39
CA ARG A 111 25.89 2.72 6.05
C ARG A 111 27.01 2.52 5.03
N ALA A 112 28.15 3.14 5.28
CA ALA A 112 29.33 3.01 4.41
C ALA A 112 29.88 1.56 4.43
N PRO A 113 30.52 1.09 3.35
CA PRO A 113 31.20 -0.21 3.35
C PRO A 113 32.19 -0.32 4.52
N GLY A 114 32.07 -1.40 5.30
CA GLY A 114 32.92 -1.63 6.48
C GLY A 114 32.55 -0.82 7.74
N SER A 115 31.56 0.06 7.67
CA SER A 115 31.08 0.82 8.83
C SER A 115 30.15 -0.04 9.71
N ASP A 116 30.20 0.20 11.02
CA ASP A 116 29.33 -0.41 12.04
C ASP A 116 28.13 0.48 12.42
N HIS A 117 28.04 1.70 11.91
CA HIS A 117 26.99 2.65 12.22
C HIS A 117 26.25 3.18 10.99
N TRP A 118 25.04 3.69 11.22
CA TRP A 118 24.18 4.31 10.23
C TRP A 118 24.24 5.83 10.32
N GLU A 119 24.28 6.47 9.17
CA GLU A 119 24.25 7.93 9.03
C GLU A 119 22.96 8.37 8.35
N GLU A 120 22.46 9.55 8.72
CA GLU A 120 21.36 10.18 7.99
C GLU A 120 21.89 10.95 6.79
N ARG A 121 21.26 10.77 5.64
CA ARG A 121 21.59 11.46 4.39
C ARG A 121 20.35 12.13 3.79
N PRO A 122 20.49 13.26 3.09
CA PRO A 122 19.42 13.86 2.32
C PRO A 122 18.96 12.92 1.20
N LEU A 123 17.67 13.00 0.83
CA LEU A 123 17.11 12.17 -0.23
C LEU A 123 17.81 12.40 -1.57
N ASP A 124 18.08 13.65 -1.94
CA ASP A 124 18.75 13.98 -3.20
C ASP A 124 20.15 13.36 -3.30
N TRP A 125 20.90 13.35 -2.20
CA TRP A 125 22.19 12.67 -2.14
C TRP A 125 22.03 11.18 -2.42
N ALA A 126 21.03 10.53 -1.80
CA ALA A 126 20.79 9.10 -1.97
C ALA A 126 20.36 8.76 -3.40
N MET A 127 19.47 9.55 -3.99
CA MET A 127 18.99 9.35 -5.36
C MET A 127 20.12 9.51 -6.38
N ASN A 128 20.97 10.53 -6.22
CA ASN A 128 22.15 10.72 -7.06
C ASN A 128 23.12 9.54 -6.93
N ARG A 129 23.38 9.10 -5.70
CA ARG A 129 24.29 7.98 -5.45
C ARG A 129 23.78 6.66 -6.06
N ILE A 130 22.47 6.40 -5.95
CA ILE A 130 21.83 5.23 -6.60
C ILE A 130 21.96 5.33 -8.12
N ALA A 131 21.64 6.49 -8.70
CA ALA A 131 21.74 6.72 -10.14
C ALA A 131 23.17 6.52 -10.66
N GLU A 132 24.18 7.02 -9.95
CA GLU A 132 25.61 6.81 -10.27
C GLU A 132 25.97 5.31 -10.27
N LEU A 133 25.61 4.59 -9.21
CA LEU A 133 25.92 3.16 -9.09
C LEU A 133 25.23 2.34 -10.17
N VAL A 134 23.94 2.62 -10.46
CA VAL A 134 23.20 1.96 -11.53
C VAL A 134 23.85 2.23 -12.87
N LYS A 135 24.20 3.49 -13.16
CA LYS A 135 24.87 3.87 -14.41
C LYS A 135 26.21 3.19 -14.56
N GLN A 136 27.07 3.24 -13.54
CA GLN A 136 28.39 2.63 -13.56
C GLN A 136 28.32 1.12 -13.79
N THR A 137 27.44 0.44 -13.02
CA THR A 137 27.27 -1.02 -13.15
C THR A 137 26.73 -1.41 -14.51
N ARG A 138 25.73 -0.68 -15.02
CA ARG A 138 25.15 -0.89 -16.32
C ARG A 138 26.18 -0.70 -17.44
N ASP A 139 26.86 0.45 -17.47
CA ASP A 139 27.78 0.81 -18.54
C ASP A 139 28.98 -0.16 -18.60
N ALA A 140 29.42 -0.67 -17.44
CA ALA A 140 30.50 -1.67 -17.37
C ALA A 140 30.09 -3.08 -17.83
N ASN A 141 28.78 -3.38 -17.83
CA ASN A 141 28.28 -4.75 -18.07
C ASN A 141 27.13 -4.78 -19.10
N PHE A 142 27.09 -3.82 -20.01
CA PHE A 142 26.02 -3.75 -21.02
C PHE A 142 26.38 -4.55 -22.27
N ASN A 143 25.49 -5.44 -22.67
CA ASN A 143 25.61 -6.26 -23.85
C ASN A 143 24.75 -5.70 -24.98
N GLU A 144 25.35 -5.14 -26.00
CA GLU A 144 24.59 -4.70 -27.18
C GLU A 144 24.25 -5.91 -28.07
N PHE A 145 25.13 -6.90 -28.17
CA PHE A 145 24.93 -8.08 -28.97
C PHE A 145 25.32 -9.34 -28.20
N GLU A 146 24.61 -10.44 -28.47
CA GLU A 146 24.94 -11.77 -27.97
C GLU A 146 24.94 -12.80 -29.11
N GLU A 147 25.81 -13.81 -29.01
CA GLU A 147 25.74 -14.95 -29.87
C GLU A 147 24.74 -15.98 -29.33
N MET A 148 23.71 -16.23 -30.12
CA MET A 148 22.62 -17.16 -29.77
C MET A 148 22.56 -18.31 -30.75
N PRO A 149 22.08 -19.52 -30.35
CA PRO A 149 21.82 -20.63 -31.26
C PRO A 149 20.86 -20.20 -32.39
N ASP A 150 21.15 -20.61 -33.63
CA ASP A 150 20.31 -20.32 -34.79
C ASP A 150 19.20 -21.35 -35.03
N GLY A 151 19.14 -22.39 -34.18
CA GLY A 151 18.20 -23.50 -34.30
C GLY A 151 18.57 -24.54 -35.39
N LYS A 152 19.68 -24.33 -36.11
CA LYS A 152 20.17 -25.22 -37.19
C LYS A 152 21.56 -25.81 -36.88
N GLY A 153 21.98 -25.66 -35.62
CA GLY A 153 23.30 -26.13 -35.14
C GLY A 153 24.41 -25.10 -35.22
N GLY A 154 24.14 -23.89 -35.71
CA GLY A 154 25.04 -22.74 -35.73
C GLY A 154 24.73 -21.71 -34.64
N ARG A 155 25.50 -20.59 -34.69
CA ARG A 155 25.29 -19.43 -33.83
C ARG A 155 25.11 -18.18 -34.68
N VAL A 156 24.25 -17.29 -34.24
CA VAL A 156 23.98 -16.00 -34.89
C VAL A 156 24.10 -14.87 -33.87
N LYS A 157 24.75 -13.78 -34.26
CA LYS A 157 24.88 -12.58 -33.45
C LYS A 157 23.57 -11.81 -33.52
N LYS A 158 22.88 -11.67 -32.36
CA LYS A 158 21.64 -10.94 -32.23
C LYS A 158 21.82 -9.69 -31.37
N ARG A 159 21.11 -8.61 -31.71
CA ARG A 159 21.06 -7.40 -30.91
C ARG A 159 20.14 -7.64 -29.72
N VAL A 160 20.66 -7.50 -28.49
CA VAL A 160 19.94 -7.81 -27.24
C VAL A 160 19.74 -6.60 -26.35
N MET A 161 20.68 -5.65 -26.30
CA MET A 161 20.59 -4.40 -25.54
C MET A 161 20.28 -4.64 -24.06
N ASN A 162 21.02 -5.52 -23.40
CA ASN A 162 20.72 -5.97 -22.05
C ASN A 162 21.91 -5.89 -21.07
N THR A 163 21.60 -6.05 -19.78
CA THR A 163 22.58 -6.28 -18.72
C THR A 163 22.07 -7.34 -17.74
N TYR A 164 22.96 -8.24 -17.33
CA TYR A 164 22.72 -9.25 -16.28
C TYR A 164 23.30 -8.83 -14.92
N ALA A 165 24.00 -7.69 -14.85
CA ALA A 165 24.65 -7.22 -13.63
C ALA A 165 23.72 -6.53 -12.64
N ILE A 166 22.48 -6.26 -13.05
CA ILE A 166 21.44 -5.63 -12.23
C ILE A 166 20.22 -6.53 -12.24
N ALA A 167 19.60 -6.68 -11.07
CA ALA A 167 18.32 -7.37 -10.91
C ALA A 167 17.34 -6.53 -10.09
N SER A 168 16.05 -6.74 -10.31
CA SER A 168 14.98 -6.15 -9.54
C SER A 168 14.10 -7.24 -8.94
N LEU A 169 13.89 -7.20 -7.64
CA LEU A 169 13.08 -8.19 -6.90
C LEU A 169 11.63 -7.74 -6.69
N GLY A 170 11.28 -6.52 -7.10
CA GLY A 170 9.93 -5.99 -6.93
C GLY A 170 9.49 -5.88 -5.48
N GLY A 171 8.19 -6.03 -5.25
CA GLY A 171 7.58 -6.02 -3.93
C GLY A 171 6.16 -6.55 -3.95
N ALA A 172 5.76 -7.29 -2.90
CA ALA A 172 4.42 -7.85 -2.77
C ALA A 172 3.33 -6.80 -2.51
N THR A 173 3.72 -5.60 -2.06
CA THR A 173 2.83 -4.52 -1.65
C THR A 173 2.97 -3.28 -2.54
N ILE A 174 3.22 -3.48 -3.82
CA ILE A 174 3.30 -2.41 -4.82
C ILE A 174 1.98 -2.39 -5.61
N ASP A 175 1.38 -1.22 -5.78
CA ASP A 175 0.18 -1.05 -6.61
C ASP A 175 0.46 -1.20 -8.11
N ASN A 176 -0.58 -1.19 -8.93
CA ASN A 176 -0.48 -1.48 -10.36
C ASN A 176 0.36 -0.44 -11.10
N GLU A 177 0.22 0.83 -10.77
CA GLU A 177 0.93 1.95 -11.40
C GLU A 177 2.43 1.86 -11.12
N TRP A 178 2.82 1.54 -9.89
CA TRP A 178 4.23 1.35 -9.52
C TRP A 178 4.83 0.08 -10.15
N ASN A 179 4.08 -1.02 -10.22
CA ASN A 179 4.52 -2.21 -10.96
C ASN A 179 4.80 -1.90 -12.43
N TYR A 180 3.89 -1.13 -13.08
CA TYR A 180 4.08 -0.71 -14.46
C TYR A 180 5.31 0.20 -14.63
N ALA A 181 5.46 1.21 -13.76
CA ALA A 181 6.57 2.14 -13.80
C ALA A 181 7.92 1.43 -13.58
N GLN A 182 7.98 0.49 -12.64
CA GLN A 182 9.16 -0.34 -12.36
C GLN A 182 9.55 -1.19 -13.57
N GLN A 183 8.60 -1.92 -14.16
CA GLN A 183 8.85 -2.73 -15.35
C GLN A 183 9.39 -1.88 -16.49
N LYS A 184 8.76 -0.74 -16.75
CA LYS A 184 9.17 0.17 -17.82
C LYS A 184 10.58 0.73 -17.60
N LEU A 185 10.91 1.12 -16.35
CA LEU A 185 12.24 1.60 -15.98
C LEU A 185 13.29 0.51 -16.17
N MET A 186 13.07 -0.69 -15.64
CA MET A 186 14.02 -1.81 -15.72
C MET A 186 14.28 -2.24 -17.17
N HIS A 187 13.24 -2.37 -17.97
CA HIS A 187 13.39 -2.66 -19.40
C HIS A 187 14.11 -1.53 -20.15
N GLY A 188 13.83 -0.26 -19.83
CA GLY A 188 14.53 0.89 -20.40
C GLY A 188 16.02 0.92 -20.07
N LEU A 189 16.42 0.38 -18.92
CA LEU A 189 17.81 0.19 -18.52
C LEU A 189 18.46 -1.05 -19.14
N GLY A 190 17.69 -1.93 -19.78
CA GLY A 190 18.15 -3.22 -20.31
C GLY A 190 18.29 -4.31 -19.26
N VAL A 191 17.68 -4.16 -18.09
CA VAL A 191 17.71 -5.17 -17.03
C VAL A 191 16.82 -6.35 -17.42
N VAL A 192 17.39 -7.57 -17.42
CA VAL A 192 16.68 -8.80 -17.79
C VAL A 192 16.02 -9.46 -16.58
N SER A 193 16.73 -9.46 -15.46
CA SER A 193 16.26 -10.11 -14.22
C SER A 193 15.30 -9.19 -13.47
N VAL A 194 14.03 -9.24 -13.85
CA VAL A 194 12.95 -8.48 -13.21
C VAL A 194 11.95 -9.47 -12.64
N GLU A 195 11.91 -9.56 -11.33
CA GLU A 195 11.03 -10.44 -10.58
C GLU A 195 10.12 -9.65 -9.64
N ASN A 196 9.08 -10.30 -9.15
CA ASN A 196 8.22 -9.75 -8.11
C ASN A 196 8.25 -10.70 -6.90
N GLN A 197 8.43 -10.16 -5.71
CA GLN A 197 8.51 -10.93 -4.46
C GLN A 197 7.36 -11.93 -4.28
N ALA A 198 6.15 -11.58 -4.71
CA ALA A 198 4.99 -12.47 -4.61
C ALA A 198 5.09 -13.71 -5.53
N ARG A 199 6.08 -13.76 -6.40
CA ARG A 199 6.29 -14.82 -7.40
C ARG A 199 7.43 -15.77 -7.03
N ILE A 200 8.21 -15.43 -6.02
CA ILE A 200 9.36 -16.22 -5.55
C ILE A 200 8.86 -17.33 -4.62
#